data_ac1226eca3ce68a9b7bd8837f755b1f7
#
_entry.id   ac1226eca3ce68a9b7bd8837f755b1f7
#
_cell.length_a   1.000
_cell.length_b   1.000
_cell.length_c   1.000
_cell.angle_alpha   90.00
_cell.angle_beta   90.00
_cell.angle_gamma   90.00
#
_symmetry.space_group_name_H-M   'P 1'
#
loop_
_entity.id
_entity.type
_entity.pdbx_description
1 polymer ?
#
loop_
_entity_poly.entity_id
_entity_poly.type
_entity_poly.pdbx_seq_one_letter_code
_entity_poly.pdbx_strand_id
1 'polypeptide(L)'
;TKFNIPVVTTLMGRGAFPDGHELCLEMPGMHGNYTATTSIQKSDLLVAIGVGFDDRVTANPSFFAQNAKVIHADIDPAEIGKVREAQVPIVGDAKSVILGLINALGDTKLNTENWINELNSMKTEFPLSYNQNENGPLKVPFVLEELQNLTEEEAIVVSGVGQHQMWISQHWNFTEPNTWL
;
A
#
# COMPACT_ATOMS: atom_id res chain seq x y z
N THR A 1 3.77 13.31 1.12
CA THR A 1 2.93 14.49 0.88
C THR A 1 3.65 15.61 0.12
N LYS A 2 4.91 16.00 0.46
CA LYS A 2 5.64 17.11 -0.20
C LYS A 2 5.69 17.01 -1.72
N PHE A 3 5.78 15.82 -2.28
CA PHE A 3 5.98 15.58 -3.71
C PHE A 3 4.73 15.02 -4.42
N ASN A 4 3.61 14.89 -3.73
CA ASN A 4 2.36 14.33 -4.26
C ASN A 4 2.57 12.97 -4.96
N ILE A 5 3.31 12.07 -4.31
CA ILE A 5 3.53 10.70 -4.79
C ILE A 5 2.51 9.78 -4.13
N PRO A 6 1.70 9.05 -4.90
CA PRO A 6 0.79 8.04 -4.35
C PRO A 6 1.54 6.91 -3.65
N VAL A 7 0.96 6.37 -2.58
CA VAL A 7 1.57 5.35 -1.74
C VAL A 7 0.68 4.12 -1.65
N VAL A 8 1.26 2.95 -1.84
CA VAL A 8 0.68 1.65 -1.51
C VAL A 8 1.43 1.05 -0.33
N THR A 9 0.73 0.34 0.53
CA THR A 9 1.32 -0.35 1.67
C THR A 9 1.08 -1.85 1.55
N THR A 10 2.13 -2.66 1.70
CA THR A 10 1.95 -4.12 1.74
C THR A 10 1.13 -4.53 2.96
N LEU A 11 0.68 -5.78 3.03
CA LEU A 11 -0.07 -6.29 4.16
C LEU A 11 0.63 -5.96 5.50
N MET A 12 1.91 -6.27 5.61
CA MET A 12 2.70 -5.99 6.82
C MET A 12 3.13 -4.52 6.96
N GLY A 13 2.94 -3.73 5.92
CA GLY A 13 3.22 -2.30 5.90
C GLY A 13 2.01 -1.41 6.22
N ARG A 14 0.83 -2.02 6.50
CA ARG A 14 -0.38 -1.25 6.85
C ARG A 14 -0.11 -0.36 8.08
N GLY A 15 -0.60 0.87 8.05
CA GLY A 15 -0.30 1.87 9.09
C GLY A 15 1.03 2.61 8.94
N ALA A 16 1.97 2.13 8.11
CA ALA A 16 3.20 2.89 7.82
C ALA A 16 2.93 4.20 7.04
N PHE A 17 1.81 4.27 6.36
CA PHE A 17 1.24 5.47 5.75
C PHE A 17 -0.25 5.50 6.08
N PRO A 18 -0.80 6.62 6.58
CA PRO A 18 -2.19 6.69 7.05
C PRO A 18 -3.21 6.38 5.95
N ASP A 19 -4.12 5.46 6.19
CA ASP A 19 -5.13 5.04 5.20
C ASP A 19 -6.09 6.16 4.79
N GLY A 20 -6.43 7.05 5.70
CA GLY A 20 -7.28 8.21 5.42
C GLY A 20 -6.63 9.32 4.59
N HIS A 21 -5.34 9.20 4.26
CA HIS A 21 -4.65 10.22 3.46
C HIS A 21 -5.02 10.10 1.98
N GLU A 22 -5.26 11.22 1.30
CA GLU A 22 -5.67 11.27 -0.12
C GLU A 22 -4.75 10.51 -1.08
N LEU A 23 -3.44 10.48 -0.79
CA LEU A 23 -2.43 9.77 -1.58
C LEU A 23 -2.31 8.28 -1.20
N CYS A 24 -3.01 7.80 -0.17
CA CYS A 24 -3.03 6.38 0.17
C CYS A 24 -3.88 5.62 -0.84
N LEU A 25 -3.31 4.57 -1.40
CA LEU A 25 -3.99 3.64 -2.30
C LEU A 25 -4.26 2.30 -1.61
N GLU A 26 -3.93 2.19 -0.33
CA GLU A 26 -4.07 1.00 0.50
C GLU A 26 -3.22 -0.20 0.02
N MET A 27 -3.73 -1.42 0.15
CA MET A 27 -2.97 -2.65 -0.10
C MET A 27 -3.06 -3.11 -1.56
N PRO A 28 -1.92 -3.37 -2.22
CA PRO A 28 -1.87 -4.00 -3.54
C PRO A 28 -1.80 -5.52 -3.44
N GLY A 29 -1.87 -6.18 -4.59
CA GLY A 29 -1.62 -7.61 -4.75
C GLY A 29 -2.86 -8.48 -4.78
N MET A 30 -2.70 -9.78 -4.52
CA MET A 30 -3.73 -10.81 -4.69
C MET A 30 -5.01 -10.51 -3.89
N HIS A 31 -4.88 -9.92 -2.71
CA HIS A 31 -5.99 -9.56 -1.82
C HIS A 31 -6.14 -8.04 -1.66
N GLY A 32 -5.43 -7.28 -2.47
CA GLY A 32 -5.48 -5.83 -2.49
C GLY A 32 -6.67 -5.27 -3.26
N ASN A 33 -6.83 -3.95 -3.21
CA ASN A 33 -7.84 -3.30 -4.01
C ASN A 33 -7.39 -3.09 -5.46
N TYR A 34 -8.37 -2.83 -6.33
CA TYR A 34 -8.12 -2.65 -7.76
C TYR A 34 -7.19 -1.49 -8.05
N THR A 35 -7.42 -0.35 -7.40
CA THR A 35 -6.64 0.88 -7.63
C THR A 35 -5.17 0.71 -7.23
N ALA A 36 -4.91 0.14 -6.05
CA ALA A 36 -3.54 -0.12 -5.59
C ALA A 36 -2.79 -1.07 -6.54
N THR A 37 -3.42 -2.17 -6.95
CA THR A 37 -2.80 -3.14 -7.86
C THR A 37 -2.57 -2.55 -9.24
N THR A 38 -3.56 -1.84 -9.79
CA THR A 38 -3.48 -1.23 -11.12
C THR A 38 -2.48 -0.08 -11.15
N SER A 39 -2.37 0.70 -10.06
CA SER A 39 -1.40 1.79 -9.96
C SER A 39 0.04 1.30 -10.12
N ILE A 40 0.39 0.18 -9.49
CA ILE A 40 1.71 -0.44 -9.64
C ILE A 40 1.94 -0.86 -11.09
N GLN A 41 0.96 -1.51 -11.71
CA GLN A 41 1.08 -2.02 -13.08
C GLN A 41 1.24 -0.91 -14.13
N LYS A 42 0.64 0.26 -13.90
CA LYS A 42 0.68 1.41 -14.82
C LYS A 42 1.79 2.41 -14.51
N SER A 43 2.49 2.25 -13.39
CA SER A 43 3.55 3.19 -12.99
C SER A 43 4.74 3.12 -13.94
N ASP A 44 5.41 4.25 -14.11
CA ASP A 44 6.70 4.38 -14.82
C ASP A 44 7.89 4.29 -13.86
N LEU A 45 7.66 4.55 -12.58
CA LEU A 45 8.65 4.47 -11.50
C LEU A 45 8.02 3.88 -10.25
N LEU A 46 8.66 2.86 -9.69
CA LEU A 46 8.39 2.34 -8.35
C LEU A 46 9.53 2.70 -7.40
N VAL A 47 9.18 3.33 -6.29
CA VAL A 47 10.11 3.53 -5.17
C VAL A 47 9.70 2.53 -4.08
N ALA A 48 10.38 1.41 -4.04
CA ALA A 48 10.14 0.31 -3.10
C ALA A 48 11.07 0.48 -1.89
N ILE A 49 10.48 0.59 -0.70
CA ILE A 49 11.22 0.79 0.55
C ILE A 49 10.82 -0.32 1.53
N GLY A 50 11.75 -1.22 1.88
CA GLY A 50 11.52 -2.35 2.77
C GLY A 50 10.53 -3.37 2.21
N VAL A 51 10.52 -3.60 0.89
CA VAL A 51 9.54 -4.48 0.22
C VAL A 51 10.24 -5.66 -0.42
N GLY A 52 9.98 -6.88 0.06
CA GLY A 52 10.57 -8.10 -0.50
C GLY A 52 10.01 -8.56 -1.84
N PHE A 53 8.98 -7.91 -2.38
CA PHE A 53 8.30 -8.30 -3.63
C PHE A 53 7.83 -9.75 -3.64
N ASP A 54 7.23 -10.20 -2.53
CA ASP A 54 6.71 -11.55 -2.43
C ASP A 54 5.56 -11.83 -3.42
N ASP A 55 5.22 -13.10 -3.59
CA ASP A 55 4.23 -13.56 -4.57
C ASP A 55 2.80 -13.04 -4.29
N ARG A 56 2.47 -12.66 -3.05
CA ARG A 56 1.17 -12.09 -2.69
C ARG A 56 1.00 -10.68 -3.26
N VAL A 57 2.11 -9.96 -3.44
CA VAL A 57 2.15 -8.61 -4.03
C VAL A 57 2.33 -8.70 -5.55
N THR A 58 3.28 -9.50 -6.01
CA THR A 58 3.69 -9.53 -7.42
C THR A 58 2.88 -10.50 -8.28
N ALA A 59 2.27 -11.54 -7.68
CA ALA A 59 1.78 -12.70 -8.39
C ALA A 59 2.90 -13.29 -9.28
N ASN A 60 2.76 -13.23 -10.59
CA ASN A 60 3.83 -13.64 -11.51
C ASN A 60 4.79 -12.46 -11.76
N PRO A 61 6.04 -12.51 -11.29
CA PRO A 61 7.00 -11.41 -11.43
C PRO A 61 7.25 -10.99 -12.89
N SER A 62 7.09 -11.90 -13.84
CA SER A 62 7.29 -11.60 -15.27
C SER A 62 6.27 -10.60 -15.83
N PHE A 63 5.13 -10.45 -15.17
CA PHE A 63 4.07 -9.51 -15.56
C PHE A 63 3.93 -8.33 -14.58
N PHE A 64 4.74 -8.29 -13.54
CA PHE A 64 4.63 -7.26 -12.50
C PHE A 64 5.35 -5.97 -12.93
N ALA A 65 4.60 -4.88 -13.03
CA ALA A 65 5.12 -3.53 -13.28
C ALA A 65 6.18 -3.47 -14.40
N GLN A 66 5.89 -4.10 -15.55
CA GLN A 66 6.86 -4.30 -16.63
C GLN A 66 7.48 -3.01 -17.16
N ASN A 67 6.71 -1.91 -17.14
CA ASN A 67 7.15 -0.60 -17.66
C ASN A 67 7.84 0.28 -16.60
N ALA A 68 7.79 -0.11 -15.32
CA ALA A 68 8.34 0.67 -14.25
C ALA A 68 9.84 0.48 -14.11
N LYS A 69 10.57 1.58 -13.94
CA LYS A 69 11.90 1.56 -13.33
C LYS A 69 11.74 1.38 -11.83
N VAL A 70 12.69 0.71 -11.18
CA VAL A 70 12.60 0.42 -9.75
C VAL A 70 13.79 1.02 -9.01
N ILE A 71 13.50 1.87 -8.05
CA ILE A 71 14.41 2.24 -6.97
C ILE A 71 14.04 1.29 -5.82
N HIS A 72 14.97 0.42 -5.41
CA HIS A 72 14.71 -0.55 -4.35
C HIS A 72 15.65 -0.28 -3.18
N ALA A 73 15.07 0.12 -2.07
CA ALA A 73 15.77 0.38 -0.82
C ALA A 73 15.39 -0.66 0.22
N ASP A 74 16.37 -1.32 0.78
CA ASP A 74 16.18 -2.25 1.88
C ASP A 74 17.39 -2.22 2.83
N ILE A 75 17.17 -2.57 4.08
CA ILE A 75 18.25 -2.72 5.07
C ILE A 75 19.04 -4.00 4.81
N ASP A 76 18.38 -5.04 4.28
CA ASP A 76 19.01 -6.30 3.89
C ASP A 76 19.45 -6.25 2.41
N PRO A 77 20.75 -6.24 2.11
CA PRO A 77 21.23 -6.25 0.73
C PRO A 77 20.80 -7.49 -0.06
N ALA A 78 20.43 -8.59 0.60
CA ALA A 78 19.99 -9.82 -0.06
C ALA A 78 18.57 -9.73 -0.64
N GLU A 79 17.75 -8.81 -0.18
CA GLU A 79 16.39 -8.59 -0.70
C GLU A 79 16.39 -7.74 -1.97
N ILE A 80 17.42 -6.88 -2.14
CA ILE A 80 17.47 -5.95 -3.28
C ILE A 80 17.67 -6.70 -4.59
N GLY A 81 16.72 -6.56 -5.51
CA GLY A 81 16.78 -7.18 -6.83
C GLY A 81 16.49 -8.68 -6.85
N LYS A 82 16.17 -9.31 -5.73
CA LYS A 82 15.92 -10.75 -5.60
C LYS A 82 14.76 -11.26 -6.46
N VAL A 83 13.65 -10.56 -6.46
CA VAL A 83 12.44 -10.90 -7.22
C VAL A 83 12.23 -9.97 -8.41
N ARG A 84 12.40 -8.67 -8.21
CA ARG A 84 12.27 -7.63 -9.23
C ARG A 84 13.58 -6.88 -9.36
N GLU A 85 14.15 -6.88 -10.55
CA GLU A 85 15.39 -6.14 -10.83
C GLU A 85 15.25 -4.67 -10.44
N ALA A 86 16.26 -4.15 -9.74
CA ALA A 86 16.33 -2.76 -9.30
C ALA A 86 17.31 -1.99 -10.20
N GLN A 87 16.81 -0.95 -10.86
CA GLN A 87 17.69 -0.04 -11.62
C GLN A 87 18.52 0.83 -10.68
N VAL A 88 17.98 1.13 -9.50
CA VAL A 88 18.73 1.87 -8.47
C VAL A 88 18.61 1.11 -7.15
N PRO A 89 19.61 0.28 -6.80
CA PRO A 89 19.67 -0.40 -5.51
C PRO A 89 20.20 0.55 -4.43
N ILE A 90 19.56 0.55 -3.25
CA ILE A 90 19.97 1.35 -2.09
C ILE A 90 19.97 0.47 -0.84
N VAL A 91 21.11 0.18 -0.27
CA VAL A 91 21.20 -0.49 1.03
C VAL A 91 21.15 0.55 2.13
N GLY A 92 20.12 0.49 3.00
CA GLY A 92 20.01 1.47 4.07
C GLY A 92 18.70 1.37 4.86
N ASP A 93 18.71 2.04 6.00
CA ASP A 93 17.53 2.23 6.83
C ASP A 93 16.47 3.09 6.12
N ALA A 94 15.21 2.68 6.20
CA ALA A 94 14.10 3.33 5.49
C ALA A 94 13.98 4.84 5.77
N LYS A 95 14.12 5.25 7.04
CA LYS A 95 14.04 6.66 7.42
C LYS A 95 15.18 7.47 6.80
N SER A 96 16.39 6.93 6.84
CA SER A 96 17.58 7.55 6.27
C SER A 96 17.46 7.70 4.74
N VAL A 97 16.96 6.66 4.07
CA VAL A 97 16.71 6.67 2.62
C VAL A 97 15.65 7.71 2.26
N ILE A 98 14.52 7.75 2.96
CA ILE A 98 13.46 8.74 2.72
C ILE A 98 13.98 10.16 2.89
N LEU A 99 14.73 10.44 3.95
CA LEU A 99 15.33 11.75 4.17
C LEU A 99 16.34 12.11 3.07
N GLY A 100 17.14 11.14 2.62
CA GLY A 100 18.07 11.31 1.50
C GLY A 100 17.33 11.65 0.20
N LEU A 101 16.25 10.96 -0.12
CA LEU A 101 15.42 11.23 -1.29
C LEU A 101 14.74 12.62 -1.21
N ILE A 102 14.23 13.00 -0.04
CA ILE A 102 13.64 14.33 0.18
C ILE A 102 14.70 15.42 -0.05
N ASN A 103 15.90 15.25 0.47
CA ASN A 103 17.00 16.20 0.28
C ASN A 103 17.46 16.28 -1.19
N ALA A 104 17.55 15.14 -1.86
CA ALA A 104 17.94 15.08 -3.27
C ALA A 104 16.92 15.74 -4.20
N LEU A 105 15.63 15.57 -3.90
CA LEU A 105 14.56 16.23 -4.66
C LEU A 105 14.43 17.72 -4.34
N GLY A 106 14.80 18.15 -3.14
CA GLY A 106 14.77 19.55 -2.73
C GLY A 106 13.38 20.19 -2.91
N ASP A 107 13.31 21.20 -3.78
CA ASP A 107 12.08 21.90 -4.13
C ASP A 107 11.54 21.54 -5.53
N THR A 108 12.00 20.40 -6.08
CA THR A 108 11.51 19.89 -7.35
C THR A 108 10.00 19.66 -7.29
N LYS A 109 9.29 20.22 -8.26
CA LYS A 109 7.86 19.94 -8.45
C LYS A 109 7.70 18.77 -9.41
N LEU A 110 7.09 17.69 -8.94
CA LEU A 110 6.75 16.54 -9.77
C LEU A 110 5.41 16.79 -10.46
N ASN A 111 5.29 16.39 -11.71
CA ASN A 111 4.05 16.49 -12.47
C ASN A 111 3.22 15.21 -12.29
N THR A 112 2.57 15.08 -11.14
CA THR A 112 1.77 13.91 -10.75
C THR A 112 0.27 14.14 -10.83
N GLU A 113 -0.19 15.35 -11.18
CA GLU A 113 -1.61 15.74 -11.13
C GLU A 113 -2.50 14.82 -11.98
N ASN A 114 -2.14 14.60 -13.24
CA ASN A 114 -2.91 13.73 -14.12
C ASN A 114 -2.97 12.29 -13.61
N TRP A 115 -1.85 11.82 -13.04
CA TRP A 115 -1.77 10.51 -12.44
C TRP A 115 -2.69 10.38 -11.22
N ILE A 116 -2.66 11.34 -10.32
CA ILE A 116 -3.56 11.39 -9.15
C ILE A 116 -5.03 11.42 -9.58
N ASN A 117 -5.37 12.21 -10.59
CA ASN A 117 -6.73 12.29 -11.13
C ASN A 117 -7.19 10.94 -11.70
N GLU A 118 -6.33 10.23 -12.44
CA GLU A 118 -6.60 8.88 -12.94
C GLU A 118 -6.85 7.89 -11.78
N LEU A 119 -6.00 7.91 -10.75
CA LEU A 119 -6.14 7.05 -9.58
C LEU A 119 -7.43 7.35 -8.80
N ASN A 120 -7.80 8.61 -8.63
CA ASN A 120 -9.04 9.00 -7.97
C ASN A 120 -10.28 8.54 -8.75
N SER A 121 -10.21 8.58 -10.09
CA SER A 121 -11.26 8.02 -10.95
C SER A 121 -11.40 6.52 -10.75
N MET A 122 -10.29 5.79 -10.66
CA MET A 122 -10.30 4.35 -10.37
C MET A 122 -10.85 4.04 -8.97
N LYS A 123 -10.49 4.82 -7.94
CA LYS A 123 -11.06 4.64 -6.59
C LYS A 123 -12.59 4.78 -6.61
N THR A 124 -13.11 5.70 -7.40
CA THR A 124 -14.55 5.93 -7.53
C THR A 124 -15.24 4.85 -8.34
N GLU A 125 -14.63 4.37 -9.41
CA GLU A 125 -15.20 3.35 -10.30
C GLU A 125 -15.14 1.93 -9.70
N PHE A 126 -14.09 1.62 -8.95
CA PHE A 126 -13.83 0.32 -8.36
C PHE A 126 -13.64 0.38 -6.83
N PRO A 127 -14.64 0.88 -6.09
CA PRO A 127 -14.54 0.94 -4.64
C PRO A 127 -14.52 -0.46 -4.04
N LEU A 128 -13.78 -0.63 -2.95
CA LEU A 128 -13.91 -1.81 -2.12
C LEU A 128 -15.21 -1.69 -1.32
N SER A 129 -16.23 -2.40 -1.75
CA SER A 129 -17.57 -2.26 -1.18
C SER A 129 -18.26 -3.60 -0.92
N TYR A 130 -19.21 -3.59 -0.01
CA TYR A 130 -20.07 -4.74 0.30
C TYR A 130 -21.49 -4.27 0.58
N ASN A 131 -22.47 -5.17 0.50
CA ASN A 131 -23.85 -4.90 0.85
C ASN A 131 -24.21 -5.67 2.11
N GLN A 132 -24.57 -4.97 3.18
CA GLN A 132 -25.17 -5.56 4.39
C GLN A 132 -26.68 -5.43 4.33
N ASN A 133 -27.40 -6.55 4.34
CA ASN A 133 -28.85 -6.55 4.43
C ASN A 133 -29.28 -6.48 5.90
N GLU A 134 -30.26 -5.64 6.24
CA GLU A 134 -30.74 -5.45 7.61
C GLU A 134 -31.17 -6.75 8.30
N ASN A 135 -31.79 -7.67 7.57
CA ASN A 135 -32.31 -8.95 8.08
C ASN A 135 -31.45 -10.15 7.63
N GLY A 136 -30.27 -9.91 7.05
CA GLY A 136 -29.36 -10.96 6.58
C GLY A 136 -28.31 -11.34 7.63
N PRO A 137 -27.51 -12.37 7.35
CA PRO A 137 -26.38 -12.70 8.19
C PRO A 137 -25.36 -11.55 8.18
N LEU A 138 -24.71 -11.32 9.33
CA LEU A 138 -23.65 -10.32 9.45
C LEU A 138 -22.48 -10.70 8.55
N LYS A 139 -22.06 -9.73 7.74
CA LYS A 139 -20.84 -9.87 6.91
C LYS A 139 -19.64 -9.40 7.69
N VAL A 140 -18.51 -10.06 7.47
CA VAL A 140 -17.26 -9.71 8.16
C VAL A 140 -16.83 -8.25 7.96
N PRO A 141 -16.90 -7.68 6.75
CA PRO A 141 -16.62 -6.25 6.56
C PRO A 141 -17.45 -5.35 7.46
N PHE A 142 -18.76 -5.58 7.54
CA PHE A 142 -19.65 -4.81 8.41
C PHE A 142 -19.24 -4.90 9.88
N VAL A 143 -18.93 -6.11 10.35
CA VAL A 143 -18.49 -6.32 11.74
C VAL A 143 -17.19 -5.57 12.03
N LEU A 144 -16.25 -5.55 11.08
CA LEU A 144 -14.96 -4.85 11.23
C LEU A 144 -15.16 -3.34 11.29
N GLU A 145 -15.97 -2.78 10.41
CA GLU A 145 -16.28 -1.34 10.42
C GLU A 145 -17.00 -0.92 11.71
N GLU A 146 -17.97 -1.71 12.18
CA GLU A 146 -18.66 -1.45 13.46
C GLU A 146 -17.69 -1.55 14.66
N LEU A 147 -16.79 -2.56 14.67
CA LEU A 147 -15.78 -2.67 15.71
C LEU A 147 -14.82 -1.48 15.69
N GLN A 148 -14.39 -1.03 14.52
CA GLN A 148 -13.55 0.15 14.39
C GLN A 148 -14.23 1.41 14.93
N ASN A 149 -15.52 1.60 14.59
CA ASN A 149 -16.31 2.73 15.08
C ASN A 149 -16.50 2.73 16.61
N LEU A 150 -16.41 1.57 17.25
CA LEU A 150 -16.55 1.39 18.71
C LEU A 150 -15.21 1.39 19.45
N THR A 151 -14.09 1.41 18.74
CA THR A 151 -12.74 1.41 19.33
C THR A 151 -12.06 2.75 19.12
N GLU A 152 -11.03 3.01 19.91
CA GLU A 152 -10.17 4.18 19.72
C GLU A 152 -9.26 4.00 18.49
N GLU A 153 -8.85 5.12 17.87
CA GLU A 153 -7.99 5.09 16.66
C GLU A 153 -6.65 4.38 16.87
N GLU A 154 -6.16 4.35 18.12
CA GLU A 154 -4.90 3.71 18.51
C GLU A 154 -5.05 2.20 18.82
N ALA A 155 -6.23 1.60 18.57
CA ALA A 155 -6.46 0.19 18.85
C ALA A 155 -5.47 -0.71 18.09
N ILE A 156 -4.79 -1.60 18.84
CA ILE A 156 -3.90 -2.60 18.25
C ILE A 156 -4.73 -3.80 17.80
N VAL A 157 -4.72 -4.07 16.52
CA VAL A 157 -5.43 -5.19 15.90
C VAL A 157 -4.47 -6.36 15.73
N VAL A 158 -4.77 -7.48 16.37
CA VAL A 158 -3.99 -8.72 16.24
C VAL A 158 -4.80 -9.74 15.46
N SER A 159 -4.23 -10.31 14.41
CA SER A 159 -4.91 -11.31 13.59
C SER A 159 -4.06 -12.57 13.38
N GLY A 160 -4.72 -13.74 13.27
CA GLY A 160 -4.08 -14.92 12.69
C GLY A 160 -4.07 -14.85 11.16
N VAL A 161 -3.47 -15.85 10.52
CA VAL A 161 -3.40 -15.94 9.05
C VAL A 161 -4.67 -16.60 8.50
N GLY A 162 -5.32 -15.96 7.51
CA GLY A 162 -6.51 -16.49 6.86
C GLY A 162 -7.37 -15.40 6.20
N GLN A 163 -8.57 -15.74 5.79
CA GLN A 163 -9.50 -14.79 5.16
C GLN A 163 -9.80 -13.59 6.07
N HIS A 164 -9.91 -13.81 7.38
CA HIS A 164 -10.14 -12.74 8.35
C HIS A 164 -9.03 -11.70 8.32
N GLN A 165 -7.76 -12.11 8.18
CA GLN A 165 -6.64 -11.18 8.02
C GLN A 165 -6.80 -10.31 6.77
N MET A 166 -7.22 -10.91 5.66
CA MET A 166 -7.43 -10.16 4.40
C MET A 166 -8.56 -9.14 4.55
N TRP A 167 -9.68 -9.53 5.18
CA TRP A 167 -10.79 -8.60 5.43
C TRP A 167 -10.40 -7.47 6.39
N ILE A 168 -9.61 -7.74 7.43
CA ILE A 168 -9.09 -6.70 8.32
C ILE A 168 -8.23 -5.71 7.50
N SER A 169 -7.32 -6.22 6.67
CA SER A 169 -6.49 -5.38 5.81
C SER A 169 -7.28 -4.52 4.82
N GLN A 170 -8.46 -4.98 4.41
CA GLN A 170 -9.31 -4.30 3.43
C GLN A 170 -10.29 -3.31 4.08
N HIS A 171 -10.80 -3.59 5.28
CA HIS A 171 -11.93 -2.90 5.88
C HIS A 171 -11.64 -2.26 7.24
N TRP A 172 -10.41 -2.32 7.71
CA TRP A 172 -9.95 -1.58 8.88
C TRP A 172 -8.97 -0.50 8.44
N ASN A 173 -9.21 0.74 8.83
CA ASN A 173 -8.33 1.86 8.52
C ASN A 173 -7.21 1.95 9.55
N PHE A 174 -5.98 1.81 9.09
CA PHE A 174 -4.79 1.94 9.91
C PHE A 174 -4.20 3.34 9.72
N THR A 175 -4.26 4.16 10.76
CA THR A 175 -3.77 5.55 10.75
C THR A 175 -2.40 5.69 11.38
N GLU A 176 -2.04 4.75 12.27
CA GLU A 176 -0.80 4.76 13.03
C GLU A 176 0.04 3.51 12.75
N PRO A 177 1.39 3.63 12.76
CA PRO A 177 2.28 2.49 12.62
C PRO A 177 2.22 1.57 13.84
N ASN A 178 2.51 0.27 13.62
CA ASN A 178 2.51 -0.77 14.67
C ASN A 178 1.16 -1.01 15.35
N THR A 179 0.07 -0.64 14.72
CA THR A 179 -1.29 -0.93 15.19
C THR A 179 -1.88 -2.20 14.59
N TRP A 180 -1.15 -2.86 13.69
CA TRP A 180 -1.43 -4.19 13.16
C TRP A 180 -0.33 -5.17 13.51
N LEU A 181 -0.72 -6.37 14.03
CA LEU A 181 0.17 -7.49 14.39
C LEU A 181 -0.43 -8.83 13.91
#